data_28afbeaf9ea3a9a1790e6da30a135d17
#
_entry.id   28afbeaf9ea3a9a1790e6da30a135d17
#
_cell.length_a   1.000
_cell.length_b   1.000
_cell.length_c   1.000
_cell.angle_alpha   90.00
_cell.angle_beta   90.00
_cell.angle_gamma   90.00
#
_symmetry.space_group_name_H-M   'P 1'
#
loop_
_entity.id
_entity.type
_entity.pdbx_description
1 polymer ?
#
loop_
_entity_poly.entity_id
_entity_poly.type
_entity_poly.pdbx_seq_one_letter_code
_entity_poly.pdbx_strand_id
1 'polypeptide(L)'
;MEAIPKIMSGVYLTGHGGLEKLVYKEDIPVPVPQAGEVLIEVKGAGINNTDINTRLGWYSKKVTSDTNAGGTDGLSEVDDSDASWTGVPLKFPRIQGGDICGIIVQVGEGVEQDRIGTRTIVRAMQNIPNKENPLTMQTMGSE
;
A
#
# COMPACT_ATOMS: atom_id res chain seq x y z
N MET A 1 -8.23 13.09 -22.72
CA MET A 1 -7.45 12.25 -21.80
C MET A 1 -6.95 11.03 -22.56
N GLU A 2 -5.70 10.64 -22.31
CA GLU A 2 -5.20 9.36 -22.85
C GLU A 2 -6.01 8.19 -22.29
N ALA A 3 -6.10 7.11 -23.07
CA ALA A 3 -6.78 5.91 -22.63
C ALA A 3 -6.03 5.29 -21.44
N ILE A 4 -6.75 4.88 -20.40
CA ILE A 4 -6.17 4.20 -19.25
C ILE A 4 -5.55 2.88 -19.74
N PRO A 5 -4.24 2.63 -19.45
CA PRO A 5 -3.60 1.39 -19.85
C PRO A 5 -4.19 0.19 -19.11
N LYS A 6 -4.08 -1.00 -19.69
CA LYS A 6 -4.55 -2.24 -19.04
C LYS A 6 -3.57 -2.77 -18.01
N ILE A 7 -2.29 -2.43 -18.17
CA ILE A 7 -1.19 -2.85 -17.29
C ILE A 7 -0.39 -1.64 -16.85
N MET A 8 0.27 -1.78 -15.72
CA MET A 8 1.14 -0.76 -15.12
C MET A 8 2.42 -1.39 -14.57
N SER A 9 3.42 -0.56 -14.33
CA SER A 9 4.61 -0.96 -13.59
C SER A 9 4.44 -0.69 -12.09
N GLY A 10 5.12 -1.48 -11.28
CA GLY A 10 5.12 -1.31 -9.83
C GLY A 10 6.14 -2.23 -9.15
N VAL A 11 6.23 -2.09 -7.83
CA VAL A 11 7.08 -2.94 -6.99
C VAL A 11 6.19 -3.75 -6.07
N TYR A 12 6.29 -5.07 -6.17
CA TYR A 12 5.68 -5.98 -5.22
C TYR A 12 6.60 -6.23 -4.04
N LEU A 13 6.05 -6.13 -2.84
CA LEU A 13 6.60 -6.76 -1.66
C LEU A 13 6.09 -8.21 -1.62
N THR A 14 7.00 -9.18 -1.64
CA THR A 14 6.68 -10.61 -1.76
C THR A 14 6.75 -11.37 -0.44
N GLY A 15 7.14 -10.71 0.63
CA GLY A 15 7.28 -11.26 1.98
C GLY A 15 8.07 -10.32 2.86
N HIS A 16 8.19 -10.63 4.14
CA HIS A 16 9.14 -9.95 5.02
C HIS A 16 10.56 -10.40 4.71
N GLY A 17 11.54 -9.52 4.89
CA GLY A 17 12.96 -9.85 4.69
C GLY A 17 13.79 -8.71 4.13
N GLY A 18 14.81 -9.08 3.37
CA GLY A 18 15.76 -8.18 2.74
C GLY A 18 15.22 -7.50 1.47
N LEU A 19 16.13 -6.85 0.75
CA LEU A 19 15.76 -6.14 -0.49
C LEU A 19 15.29 -7.07 -1.62
N GLU A 20 15.64 -8.34 -1.58
CA GLU A 20 15.17 -9.36 -2.52
C GLU A 20 13.66 -9.57 -2.51
N LYS A 21 12.99 -9.11 -1.44
CA LYS A 21 11.52 -9.14 -1.33
C LYS A 21 10.83 -8.05 -2.15
N LEU A 22 11.58 -7.06 -2.64
CA LEU A 22 11.07 -6.00 -3.50
C LEU A 22 11.27 -6.41 -4.97
N VAL A 23 10.19 -6.78 -5.64
CA VAL A 23 10.21 -7.28 -7.02
C VAL A 23 9.54 -6.29 -7.96
N TYR A 24 10.33 -5.68 -8.86
CA TYR A 24 9.79 -4.82 -9.90
C TYR A 24 9.04 -5.63 -10.97
N LYS A 25 7.86 -5.15 -11.35
CA LYS A 25 6.99 -5.74 -12.37
C LYS A 25 6.50 -4.67 -13.34
N GLU A 26 6.33 -5.04 -14.61
CA GLU A 26 5.83 -4.17 -15.69
C GLU A 26 4.48 -4.64 -16.25
N ASP A 27 3.93 -5.70 -15.70
CA ASP A 27 2.75 -6.41 -16.19
C ASP A 27 1.63 -6.50 -15.14
N ILE A 28 1.61 -5.56 -14.20
CA ILE A 28 0.59 -5.51 -13.15
C ILE A 28 -0.72 -4.99 -13.76
N PRO A 29 -1.85 -5.69 -13.60
CA PRO A 29 -3.13 -5.17 -14.04
C PRO A 29 -3.46 -3.83 -13.36
N VAL A 30 -3.90 -2.84 -14.15
CA VAL A 30 -4.43 -1.59 -13.58
C VAL A 30 -5.75 -1.90 -12.87
N PRO A 31 -5.92 -1.51 -11.60
CA PRO A 31 -7.15 -1.77 -10.87
C PRO A 31 -8.34 -1.00 -11.42
N VAL A 32 -9.54 -1.52 -11.21
CA VAL A 32 -10.79 -0.85 -11.56
C VAL A 32 -11.43 -0.34 -10.28
N PRO A 33 -11.75 0.96 -10.19
CA PRO A 33 -12.34 1.54 -8.99
C PRO A 33 -13.75 0.95 -8.75
N GLN A 34 -14.00 0.54 -7.51
CA GLN A 34 -15.29 0.06 -7.05
C GLN A 34 -16.22 1.23 -6.73
N ALA A 35 -17.46 0.96 -6.32
CA ALA A 35 -18.38 2.00 -5.87
C ALA A 35 -17.78 2.82 -4.72
N GLY A 36 -17.82 4.14 -4.85
CA GLY A 36 -17.23 5.09 -3.91
C GLY A 36 -15.72 5.30 -4.03
N GLU A 37 -15.05 4.61 -4.96
CA GLU A 37 -13.60 4.70 -5.15
C GLU A 37 -13.21 5.56 -6.35
N VAL A 38 -11.94 5.95 -6.39
CA VAL A 38 -11.31 6.63 -7.52
C VAL A 38 -10.04 5.90 -7.93
N LEU A 39 -9.74 5.89 -9.22
CA LEU A 39 -8.45 5.45 -9.73
C LEU A 39 -7.54 6.67 -9.91
N ILE A 40 -6.35 6.60 -9.32
CA ILE A 40 -5.37 7.67 -9.35
C ILE A 40 -4.18 7.24 -10.18
N GLU A 41 -3.85 8.02 -11.22
CA GLU A 41 -2.55 7.92 -11.88
C GLU A 41 -1.50 8.56 -10.99
N VAL A 42 -0.65 7.74 -10.37
CA VAL A 42 0.36 8.19 -9.41
C VAL A 42 1.44 9.01 -10.13
N LYS A 43 1.64 10.23 -9.68
CA LYS A 43 2.70 11.15 -10.18
C LYS A 43 3.83 11.34 -9.17
N GLY A 44 3.61 10.94 -7.93
CA GLY A 44 4.60 10.96 -6.87
C GLY A 44 4.17 10.09 -5.70
N ALA A 45 5.13 9.41 -5.10
CA ALA A 45 4.96 8.61 -3.90
C ALA A 45 6.20 8.78 -3.02
N GLY A 46 6.00 9.05 -1.74
CA GLY A 46 7.06 9.13 -0.75
C GLY A 46 7.39 7.74 -0.20
N ILE A 47 8.64 7.56 0.22
CA ILE A 47 9.06 6.40 0.99
C ILE A 47 9.15 6.82 2.46
N ASN A 48 8.50 6.06 3.32
CA ASN A 48 8.48 6.28 4.75
C ASN A 48 9.18 5.15 5.51
N ASN A 49 9.48 5.42 6.77
CA ASN A 49 10.02 4.41 7.66
C ASN A 49 9.07 3.22 7.85
N THR A 50 7.76 3.45 7.73
CA THR A 50 6.74 2.39 7.76
C THR A 50 6.88 1.38 6.61
N ASP A 51 7.33 1.82 5.43
CA ASP A 51 7.57 0.94 4.29
C ASP A 51 8.75 0.00 4.57
N ILE A 52 9.80 0.54 5.18
CA ILE A 52 10.97 -0.23 5.60
C ILE A 52 10.58 -1.21 6.72
N ASN A 53 9.87 -0.74 7.72
CA ASN A 53 9.40 -1.57 8.83
C ASN A 53 8.50 -2.71 8.37
N THR A 54 7.60 -2.43 7.42
CA THR A 54 6.72 -3.44 6.82
C THR A 54 7.52 -4.50 6.07
N ARG A 55 8.49 -4.09 5.24
CA ARG A 55 9.38 -5.04 4.54
C ARG A 55 10.16 -5.89 5.53
N LEU A 56 10.73 -5.28 6.56
CA LEU A 56 11.53 -6.00 7.56
C LEU A 56 10.70 -6.91 8.46
N GLY A 57 9.38 -6.71 8.55
CA GLY A 57 8.54 -7.36 9.55
C GLY A 57 8.78 -6.84 10.97
N TRP A 58 9.27 -5.59 11.08
CA TRP A 58 9.69 -4.98 12.35
C TRP A 58 8.58 -4.89 13.40
N TYR A 59 7.31 -4.91 12.99
CA TYR A 59 6.18 -4.86 13.92
C TYR A 59 5.91 -6.15 14.67
N SER A 60 6.59 -7.26 14.30
CA SER A 60 6.48 -8.53 15.03
C SER A 60 6.93 -8.36 16.48
N LYS A 61 6.15 -8.90 17.42
CA LYS A 61 6.44 -8.86 18.86
C LYS A 61 7.74 -9.55 19.25
N LYS A 62 8.26 -10.43 18.37
CA LYS A 62 9.55 -11.11 18.60
C LYS A 62 10.74 -10.22 18.27
N VAL A 63 10.56 -9.16 17.46
CA VAL A 63 11.62 -8.24 17.09
C VAL A 63 11.90 -7.28 18.26
N THR A 64 13.13 -7.30 18.74
CA THR A 64 13.62 -6.45 19.83
C THR A 64 14.71 -5.48 19.39
N SER A 65 15.21 -5.65 18.16
CA SER A 65 16.20 -4.79 17.52
C SER A 65 15.56 -3.56 16.90
N ASP A 66 16.38 -2.55 16.58
CA ASP A 66 15.92 -1.39 15.81
C ASP A 66 15.83 -1.71 14.31
N THR A 67 15.19 -0.82 13.57
CA THR A 67 14.98 -0.96 12.11
C THR A 67 16.30 -1.07 11.35
N ASN A 68 17.37 -0.40 11.81
CA ASN A 68 18.67 -0.40 11.13
C ASN A 68 19.34 -1.78 11.17
N ALA A 69 19.04 -2.59 12.18
CA ALA A 69 19.61 -3.94 12.30
C ALA A 69 19.22 -4.86 11.11
N GLY A 70 18.05 -4.63 10.50
CA GLY A 70 17.60 -5.40 9.35
C GLY A 70 18.27 -5.05 8.02
N GLY A 71 18.73 -3.82 7.88
CA GLY A 71 19.50 -3.36 6.72
C GLY A 71 18.93 -3.82 5.37
N THR A 72 19.81 -4.44 4.57
CA THR A 72 19.48 -5.03 3.26
C THR A 72 19.01 -6.48 3.36
N ASP A 73 19.32 -7.17 4.44
CA ASP A 73 19.19 -8.64 4.54
C ASP A 73 17.92 -9.08 5.29
N GLY A 74 17.27 -8.16 5.99
CA GLY A 74 16.09 -8.46 6.81
C GLY A 74 16.43 -8.74 8.27
N LEU A 75 15.40 -9.07 9.06
CA LEU A 75 15.51 -9.45 10.46
C LEU A 75 15.26 -10.97 10.61
N SER A 76 16.02 -11.63 11.49
CA SER A 76 15.93 -13.08 11.69
C SER A 76 14.83 -13.50 12.68
N GLU A 77 14.38 -12.56 13.55
CA GLU A 77 13.46 -12.88 14.64
C GLU A 77 11.97 -12.68 14.28
N VAL A 78 11.66 -12.38 13.02
CA VAL A 78 10.31 -12.05 12.58
C VAL A 78 9.37 -13.25 12.71
N ASP A 79 8.20 -13.00 13.28
CA ASP A 79 7.06 -13.90 13.20
C ASP A 79 6.04 -13.33 12.21
N ASP A 80 5.89 -14.00 11.06
CA ASP A 80 5.00 -13.54 9.99
C ASP A 80 3.53 -13.47 10.43
N SER A 81 3.18 -14.16 11.51
CA SER A 81 1.79 -14.18 12.01
C SER A 81 1.35 -12.86 12.65
N ASP A 82 2.29 -12.00 13.06
CA ASP A 82 1.99 -10.73 13.74
C ASP A 82 2.83 -9.53 13.24
N ALA A 83 3.51 -9.68 12.09
CA ALA A 83 4.53 -8.74 11.61
C ALA A 83 3.97 -7.49 10.91
N SER A 84 2.70 -7.17 11.07
CA SER A 84 2.09 -5.94 10.55
C SER A 84 1.82 -4.91 11.64
N TRP A 85 1.60 -3.68 11.22
CA TRP A 85 1.14 -2.60 12.10
C TRP A 85 -0.11 -2.95 12.92
N THR A 86 -1.03 -3.71 12.34
CA THR A 86 -2.28 -4.14 13.00
C THR A 86 -2.12 -5.41 13.84
N GLY A 87 -0.94 -6.04 13.80
CA GLY A 87 -0.67 -7.28 14.55
C GLY A 87 -1.29 -8.53 13.93
N VAL A 88 -1.69 -8.47 12.66
CA VAL A 88 -2.19 -9.61 11.89
C VAL A 88 -1.25 -9.92 10.73
N PRO A 89 -1.24 -11.14 10.16
CA PRO A 89 -0.37 -11.47 9.04
C PRO A 89 -0.73 -10.66 7.80
N LEU A 90 0.28 -10.17 7.09
CA LEU A 90 0.10 -9.55 5.79
C LEU A 90 -0.13 -10.59 4.69
N LYS A 91 -0.89 -10.19 3.67
CA LYS A 91 -1.05 -10.98 2.45
C LYS A 91 -0.04 -10.51 1.41
N PHE A 92 0.70 -11.46 0.83
CA PHE A 92 1.67 -11.21 -0.22
C PHE A 92 1.29 -11.93 -1.53
N PRO A 93 1.71 -11.46 -2.72
CA PRO A 93 2.44 -10.20 -2.93
C PRO A 93 1.50 -8.98 -2.79
N ARG A 94 2.08 -7.84 -2.44
CA ARG A 94 1.34 -6.57 -2.31
C ARG A 94 2.15 -5.38 -2.81
N ILE A 95 1.49 -4.33 -3.25
CA ILE A 95 2.10 -3.02 -3.45
C ILE A 95 1.94 -2.28 -2.13
N GLN A 96 3.06 -1.86 -1.54
CA GLN A 96 3.06 -1.09 -0.30
C GLN A 96 3.21 0.42 -0.57
N GLY A 97 3.11 1.23 0.47
CA GLY A 97 3.31 2.66 0.43
C GLY A 97 2.03 3.43 0.72
N GLY A 98 2.09 4.37 1.66
CA GLY A 98 0.96 5.18 2.11
C GLY A 98 0.91 6.58 1.49
N ASP A 99 1.99 7.07 0.91
CA ASP A 99 2.08 8.42 0.34
C ASP A 99 1.81 8.40 -1.15
N ILE A 100 0.69 9.00 -1.55
CA ILE A 100 0.24 9.04 -2.93
C ILE A 100 -0.15 10.47 -3.30
N CYS A 101 0.46 10.98 -4.38
CA CYS A 101 0.05 12.19 -5.08
C CYS A 101 -0.16 11.87 -6.55
N GLY A 102 -1.27 12.33 -7.14
CA GLY A 102 -1.55 12.02 -8.54
C GLY A 102 -2.78 12.73 -9.09
N ILE A 103 -3.24 12.21 -10.22
CA ILE A 103 -4.42 12.72 -10.94
C ILE A 103 -5.50 11.62 -10.92
N ILE A 104 -6.72 11.99 -10.58
CA ILE A 104 -7.87 11.09 -10.70
C ILE A 104 -8.14 10.87 -12.19
N VAL A 105 -8.07 9.63 -12.64
CA VAL A 105 -8.27 9.27 -14.06
C VAL A 105 -9.56 8.48 -14.31
N GLN A 106 -10.13 7.89 -13.26
CA GLN A 106 -11.41 7.20 -13.31
C GLN A 106 -12.10 7.27 -11.96
N VAL A 107 -13.42 7.22 -11.95
CA VAL A 107 -14.23 7.17 -10.74
C VAL A 107 -15.18 5.96 -10.79
N GLY A 108 -15.44 5.36 -9.64
CA GLY A 108 -16.42 4.31 -9.47
C GLY A 108 -17.85 4.86 -9.32
N GLU A 109 -18.81 3.94 -9.23
CA GLU A 109 -20.21 4.29 -9.02
C GLU A 109 -20.40 5.17 -7.76
N GLY A 110 -21.25 6.18 -7.85
CA GLY A 110 -21.56 7.10 -6.75
C GLY A 110 -20.51 8.19 -6.51
N VAL A 111 -19.44 8.25 -7.30
CA VAL A 111 -18.45 9.33 -7.26
C VAL A 111 -18.71 10.32 -8.42
N GLU A 112 -18.64 11.60 -8.14
CA GLU A 112 -18.86 12.68 -9.08
C GLU A 112 -17.85 12.64 -10.25
N GLN A 113 -18.36 12.69 -11.49
CA GLN A 113 -17.53 12.58 -12.70
C GLN A 113 -16.58 13.79 -12.90
N ASP A 114 -16.92 14.94 -12.37
CA ASP A 114 -16.10 16.17 -12.43
C ASP A 114 -14.81 16.07 -11.61
N ARG A 115 -14.67 15.05 -10.77
CA ARG A 115 -13.42 14.75 -10.08
C ARG A 115 -12.32 14.23 -11.01
N ILE A 116 -12.67 13.70 -12.19
CA ILE A 116 -11.69 13.25 -13.17
C ILE A 116 -10.84 14.44 -13.64
N GLY A 117 -9.51 14.27 -13.64
CA GLY A 117 -8.54 15.31 -13.93
C GLY A 117 -8.09 16.12 -12.71
N THR A 118 -8.71 15.91 -11.55
CA THR A 118 -8.33 16.61 -10.32
C THR A 118 -7.01 16.07 -9.77
N ARG A 119 -6.10 16.98 -9.39
CA ARG A 119 -4.90 16.63 -8.63
C ARG A 119 -5.30 16.31 -7.19
N THR A 120 -4.78 15.21 -6.67
CA THR A 120 -5.10 14.77 -5.31
C THR A 120 -3.88 14.27 -4.56
N ILE A 121 -3.95 14.39 -3.23
CA ILE A 121 -3.06 13.73 -2.27
C ILE A 121 -3.95 12.79 -1.47
N VAL A 122 -3.51 11.56 -1.28
CA VAL A 122 -4.28 10.57 -0.52
C VAL A 122 -3.86 10.60 0.94
N ARG A 123 -4.85 10.62 1.82
CA ARG A 123 -4.61 10.38 3.25
C ARG A 123 -4.38 8.88 3.45
N ALA A 124 -3.25 8.51 4.04
CA ALA A 124 -2.87 7.10 4.25
C ALA A 124 -3.89 6.33 5.09
N MET A 125 -4.42 6.95 6.15
CA MET A 125 -5.46 6.36 7.00
C MET A 125 -6.84 6.77 6.49
N GLN A 126 -7.61 5.81 6.00
CA GLN A 126 -8.95 6.05 5.46
C GLN A 126 -10.02 5.41 6.35
N ASN A 127 -11.11 6.12 6.54
CA ASN A 127 -12.27 5.58 7.20
C ASN A 127 -13.11 4.82 6.17
N ILE A 128 -13.30 3.52 6.39
CA ILE A 128 -14.17 2.71 5.55
C ILE A 128 -15.49 2.56 6.27
N PRO A 129 -16.58 3.19 5.79
CA PRO A 129 -17.88 3.06 6.41
C PRO A 129 -18.32 1.59 6.43
N ASN A 130 -18.39 1.02 7.62
CA ASN A 130 -18.95 -0.30 7.84
C ASN A 130 -20.19 -0.14 8.75
N LYS A 131 -21.30 -0.77 8.39
CA LYS A 131 -22.55 -0.71 9.18
C LYS A 131 -22.37 -1.31 10.57
N GLU A 132 -21.46 -2.29 10.72
CA GLU A 132 -21.21 -2.95 12.00
C GLU A 132 -20.22 -2.19 12.88
N ASN A 133 -19.28 -1.46 12.25
CA ASN A 133 -18.31 -0.63 12.95
C ASN A 133 -17.98 0.64 12.15
N PRO A 134 -18.61 1.78 12.47
CA PRO A 134 -18.40 3.04 11.76
C PRO A 134 -16.99 3.63 11.96
N LEU A 135 -16.20 3.09 12.89
CA LEU A 135 -14.81 3.50 13.14
C LEU A 135 -13.78 2.62 12.45
N THR A 136 -14.22 1.72 11.56
CA THR A 136 -13.27 0.88 10.81
C THR A 136 -12.38 1.77 9.95
N MET A 137 -11.09 1.66 10.18
CA MET A 137 -10.05 2.35 9.40
C MET A 137 -9.20 1.36 8.65
N GLN A 138 -8.78 1.74 7.46
CA GLN A 138 -7.79 1.04 6.65
C GLN A 138 -6.59 1.94 6.43
N THR A 139 -5.41 1.37 6.57
CA THR A 139 -4.14 2.05 6.30
C THR A 139 -3.60 1.60 4.96
N MET A 140 -3.45 2.52 4.02
CA MET A 140 -2.95 2.22 2.69
C MET A 140 -1.53 1.67 2.76
N GLY A 141 -1.32 0.50 2.17
CA GLY A 141 0.00 -0.07 1.88
C GLY A 141 0.80 -0.65 3.05
N SER A 142 0.35 -0.56 4.29
CA SER A 142 1.11 -0.99 5.47
C SER A 142 0.38 -1.98 6.39
N GLU A 143 -0.72 -2.53 5.95
CA GLU A 143 -1.53 -3.51 6.69
C GLU A 143 -1.71 -4.82 5.93
#